data_2ef3ffd93b1701bb199ea842bdb51e62
#
_entry.id   2ef3ffd93b1701bb199ea842bdb51e62
#
_cell.length_a   1.000
_cell.length_b   1.000
_cell.length_c   1.000
_cell.angle_alpha   90.00
_cell.angle_beta   90.00
_cell.angle_gamma   90.00
#
_symmetry.space_group_name_H-M   'P 1'
#
loop_
_entity.id
_entity.type
_entity.pdbx_description
1 polymer ?
#
loop_
_entity_poly.entity_id
_entity_poly.type
_entity_poly.pdbx_seq_one_letter_code
_entity_poly.pdbx_strand_id
1 'polypeptide(L)'
;MNEKFYLGTYTKRDSKGVYSVLLNKETEQLEALTLEATIENPTYLSYFKADHLLFAVGKGGELCGISANDTQNSPLIPLASYADQQAVPCYIRYHEKTGDVLTANYHGGFVELYHYDKEANSFTFVDKKVHTGSSVHANQTSPHVHYTDYTPDEKWIVVCDLGIDTVFTYKRTETGLEEVSQYKTKAGSGPRHITFHPTLPIAYLICELDATVEVLSYDKENGIFTNLDKIALTTEDQQAWGSAIHITRDGRFIYASNRGFDALYTFSVDPTNGLLTLVQTTDSFGSVPRDFHLSSDEAYIVVGHQESDNLTLFKR
;
A
#
# COMPACT_ATOMS: atom_id res chain seq x y z
N MET A 1 12.82 8.63 -22.69
CA MET A 1 12.96 7.19 -22.32
C MET A 1 11.66 6.75 -21.62
N ASN A 2 11.05 5.65 -22.06
CA ASN A 2 9.75 5.21 -21.53
C ASN A 2 9.93 4.47 -20.21
N GLU A 3 8.94 4.60 -19.31
CA GLU A 3 8.86 3.88 -18.04
C GLU A 3 7.55 3.12 -17.93
N LYS A 4 7.60 1.83 -17.57
CA LYS A 4 6.43 0.97 -17.45
C LYS A 4 5.89 1.02 -16.01
N PHE A 5 4.58 1.23 -15.87
CA PHE A 5 3.82 1.07 -14.63
C PHE A 5 2.89 -0.13 -14.75
N TYR A 6 2.83 -0.94 -13.71
CA TYR A 6 1.84 -2.01 -13.59
C TYR A 6 0.62 -1.52 -12.82
N LEU A 7 -0.55 -1.97 -13.24
CA LEU A 7 -1.83 -1.55 -12.72
C LEU A 7 -2.59 -2.78 -12.20
N GLY A 8 -2.88 -2.80 -10.91
CA GLY A 8 -3.85 -3.70 -10.32
C GLY A 8 -5.26 -3.11 -10.47
N THR A 9 -6.25 -3.96 -10.63
CA THR A 9 -7.62 -3.52 -10.93
C THR A 9 -8.68 -4.30 -10.16
N TYR A 10 -9.87 -3.69 -10.02
CA TYR A 10 -11.09 -4.43 -9.76
C TYR A 10 -11.67 -4.95 -11.08
N THR A 11 -12.00 -6.24 -11.14
CA THR A 11 -12.55 -6.86 -12.36
C THR A 11 -14.09 -6.82 -12.37
N LYS A 12 -14.66 -5.73 -11.89
CA LYS A 12 -16.13 -5.55 -11.76
C LYS A 12 -16.81 -5.11 -13.06
N ARG A 13 -16.05 -4.56 -14.01
CA ARG A 13 -16.54 -4.04 -15.30
C ARG A 13 -15.77 -4.69 -16.44
N ASP A 14 -15.09 -3.90 -17.25
CA ASP A 14 -14.38 -4.37 -18.45
C ASP A 14 -12.95 -4.88 -18.16
N SER A 15 -12.41 -4.56 -16.99
CA SER A 15 -11.08 -5.02 -16.59
C SER A 15 -11.02 -6.53 -16.43
N LYS A 16 -9.91 -7.13 -16.91
CA LYS A 16 -9.67 -8.58 -16.88
C LYS A 16 -8.52 -9.00 -15.96
N GLY A 17 -7.83 -8.02 -15.34
CA GLY A 17 -6.71 -8.40 -14.49
C GLY A 17 -5.65 -7.31 -14.31
N VAL A 18 -4.40 -7.72 -14.41
CA VAL A 18 -3.24 -6.82 -14.33
C VAL A 18 -2.96 -6.21 -15.70
N TYR A 19 -2.79 -4.90 -15.73
CA TYR A 19 -2.39 -4.15 -16.91
C TYR A 19 -1.04 -3.49 -16.71
N SER A 20 -0.47 -3.01 -17.80
CA SER A 20 0.62 -2.04 -17.77
C SER A 20 0.32 -0.84 -18.64
N VAL A 21 0.95 0.28 -18.33
CA VAL A 21 0.94 1.51 -19.11
C VAL A 21 2.36 2.04 -19.23
N LEU A 22 2.71 2.66 -20.35
CA LEU A 22 3.99 3.31 -20.56
C LEU A 22 3.87 4.82 -20.34
N LEU A 23 4.70 5.35 -19.46
CA LEU A 23 4.96 6.78 -19.38
C LEU A 23 6.01 7.15 -20.43
N ASN A 24 5.61 7.87 -21.45
CA ASN A 24 6.51 8.48 -22.40
C ASN A 24 6.94 9.87 -21.86
N LYS A 25 8.19 9.95 -21.38
CA LYS A 25 8.73 11.17 -20.76
C LYS A 25 9.05 12.28 -21.77
N GLU A 26 9.09 11.97 -23.07
CA GLU A 26 9.34 12.97 -24.15
C GLU A 26 8.03 13.68 -24.52
N THR A 27 6.94 12.91 -24.63
CA THR A 27 5.61 13.47 -24.92
C THR A 27 4.84 13.84 -23.68
N GLU A 28 5.33 13.45 -22.49
CA GLU A 28 4.66 13.63 -21.19
C GLU A 28 3.25 13.01 -21.16
N GLN A 29 3.12 11.79 -21.72
CA GLN A 29 1.84 11.09 -21.86
C GLN A 29 1.92 9.65 -21.39
N LEU A 30 0.76 9.12 -20.95
CA LEU A 30 0.56 7.70 -20.71
C LEU A 30 0.09 7.04 -22.02
N GLU A 31 0.77 6.00 -22.43
CA GLU A 31 0.56 5.32 -23.72
C GLU A 31 0.48 3.80 -23.52
N ALA A 32 -0.01 3.08 -24.54
CA ALA A 32 0.09 1.63 -24.67
C ALA A 32 -0.42 0.86 -23.45
N LEU A 33 -1.70 1.05 -23.09
CA LEU A 33 -2.36 0.22 -22.09
C LEU A 33 -2.42 -1.24 -22.58
N THR A 34 -1.78 -2.15 -21.85
CA THR A 34 -1.64 -3.57 -22.23
C THR A 34 -2.16 -4.48 -21.11
N LEU A 35 -2.97 -5.50 -21.46
CA LEU A 35 -3.33 -6.57 -20.54
C LEU A 35 -2.13 -7.49 -20.34
N GLU A 36 -1.62 -7.59 -19.13
CA GLU A 36 -0.42 -8.36 -18.79
C GLU A 36 -0.75 -9.73 -18.18
N ALA A 37 -1.80 -9.83 -17.38
CA ALA A 37 -2.26 -11.10 -16.81
C ALA A 37 -3.76 -11.08 -16.54
N THR A 38 -4.44 -12.20 -16.80
CA THR A 38 -5.84 -12.39 -16.45
C THR A 38 -5.92 -12.97 -15.05
N ILE A 39 -6.31 -12.13 -14.10
CA ILE A 39 -6.47 -12.46 -12.66
C ILE A 39 -7.72 -11.75 -12.18
N GLU A 40 -8.58 -12.42 -11.41
CA GLU A 40 -9.77 -11.78 -10.85
C GLU A 40 -9.40 -10.96 -9.61
N ASN A 41 -9.76 -9.66 -9.64
CA ASN A 41 -9.53 -8.68 -8.57
C ASN A 41 -8.05 -8.57 -8.09
N PRO A 42 -7.06 -8.36 -8.97
CA PRO A 42 -5.68 -8.09 -8.55
C PRO A 42 -5.56 -6.64 -8.06
N THR A 43 -6.16 -6.34 -6.92
CA THR A 43 -6.36 -4.99 -6.41
C THR A 43 -5.12 -4.37 -5.76
N TYR A 44 -4.07 -5.17 -5.53
CA TYR A 44 -2.77 -4.71 -5.07
C TYR A 44 -1.63 -5.52 -5.68
N LEU A 45 -0.52 -4.83 -5.95
CA LEU A 45 0.66 -5.39 -6.61
C LEU A 45 1.92 -5.04 -5.83
N SER A 46 2.91 -5.95 -5.85
CA SER A 46 4.27 -5.68 -5.38
C SER A 46 5.24 -6.00 -6.52
N TYR A 47 5.81 -4.95 -7.14
CA TYR A 47 6.74 -5.10 -8.26
C TYR A 47 8.18 -5.02 -7.78
N PHE A 48 8.97 -6.02 -8.12
CA PHE A 48 10.38 -6.10 -7.80
C PHE A 48 11.22 -6.14 -9.09
N LYS A 49 11.73 -4.98 -9.49
CA LYS A 49 12.38 -4.78 -10.78
C LYS A 49 13.68 -5.58 -10.93
N ALA A 50 14.45 -5.68 -9.84
CA ALA A 50 15.77 -6.33 -9.87
C ALA A 50 15.68 -7.83 -10.21
N ASP A 51 14.64 -8.49 -9.71
CA ASP A 51 14.40 -9.92 -9.93
C ASP A 51 13.39 -10.20 -11.06
N HIS A 52 12.88 -9.16 -11.73
CA HIS A 52 11.81 -9.27 -12.70
C HIS A 52 10.55 -9.96 -12.17
N LEU A 53 10.20 -9.72 -10.90
CA LEU A 53 9.06 -10.34 -10.24
C LEU A 53 7.93 -9.34 -10.01
N LEU A 54 6.71 -9.76 -10.30
CA LEU A 54 5.47 -9.08 -9.92
C LEU A 54 4.62 -10.03 -9.09
N PHE A 55 4.39 -9.66 -7.85
CA PHE A 55 3.44 -10.33 -6.97
C PHE A 55 2.10 -9.62 -7.04
N ALA A 56 1.02 -10.40 -7.09
CA ALA A 56 -0.34 -9.90 -7.13
C ALA A 56 -1.22 -10.62 -6.12
N VAL A 57 -2.12 -9.91 -5.48
CA VAL A 57 -3.29 -10.53 -4.85
C VAL A 57 -4.30 -10.89 -5.93
N GLY A 58 -5.25 -11.77 -5.65
CA GLY A 58 -6.28 -12.09 -6.62
C GLY A 58 -7.08 -13.33 -6.25
N LYS A 59 -8.01 -13.71 -7.15
CA LYS A 59 -8.79 -14.92 -7.03
C LYS A 59 -8.29 -15.96 -8.02
N GLY A 60 -8.00 -17.14 -7.52
CA GLY A 60 -7.61 -18.31 -8.29
C GLY A 60 -8.67 -19.42 -8.14
N GLY A 61 -9.61 -19.53 -9.11
CA GLY A 61 -10.74 -20.44 -9.00
C GLY A 61 -11.77 -20.01 -7.94
N GLU A 62 -12.08 -20.89 -6.97
CA GLU A 62 -13.04 -20.57 -5.89
C GLU A 62 -12.41 -19.87 -4.69
N LEU A 63 -11.09 -19.96 -4.55
CA LEU A 63 -10.33 -19.38 -3.45
C LEU A 63 -9.59 -18.11 -3.87
N CYS A 64 -9.28 -17.30 -2.88
CA CYS A 64 -8.48 -16.09 -3.02
C CYS A 64 -7.07 -16.31 -2.49
N GLY A 65 -6.10 -15.54 -2.97
CA GLY A 65 -4.71 -15.68 -2.54
C GLY A 65 -3.74 -14.76 -3.29
N ILE A 66 -2.57 -15.29 -3.58
CA ILE A 66 -1.44 -14.57 -4.14
C ILE A 66 -0.84 -15.30 -5.34
N SER A 67 -0.17 -14.55 -6.23
CA SER A 67 0.59 -15.10 -7.35
C SER A 67 1.92 -14.37 -7.51
N ALA A 68 2.92 -15.10 -8.04
CA ALA A 68 4.18 -14.55 -8.53
C ALA A 68 4.23 -14.70 -10.06
N ASN A 69 4.72 -13.66 -10.75
CA ASN A 69 4.74 -13.59 -12.19
C ASN A 69 6.10 -13.02 -12.66
N ASP A 70 6.66 -13.57 -13.74
CA ASP A 70 7.85 -13.04 -14.39
C ASP A 70 7.48 -11.87 -15.31
N THR A 71 8.20 -10.75 -15.18
CA THR A 71 7.98 -9.51 -15.91
C THR A 71 8.93 -9.31 -17.09
N GLN A 72 9.79 -10.27 -17.41
CA GLN A 72 10.69 -10.20 -18.58
C GLN A 72 9.92 -10.27 -19.89
N ASN A 73 8.70 -10.79 -19.85
CA ASN A 73 7.80 -10.93 -21.00
C ASN A 73 6.54 -10.07 -20.82
N SER A 74 5.86 -9.80 -21.93
CA SER A 74 4.53 -9.21 -21.97
C SER A 74 3.70 -10.02 -23.00
N PRO A 75 2.61 -10.66 -22.60
CA PRO A 75 2.06 -10.72 -21.24
C PRO A 75 2.98 -11.43 -20.23
N LEU A 76 2.70 -11.22 -18.92
CA LEU A 76 3.46 -11.82 -17.82
C LEU A 76 3.40 -13.34 -17.86
N ILE A 77 4.50 -13.99 -17.45
CA ILE A 77 4.53 -15.44 -17.30
C ILE A 77 4.23 -15.81 -15.84
N PRO A 78 3.14 -16.56 -15.56
CA PRO A 78 2.87 -17.06 -14.21
C PRO A 78 3.97 -18.03 -13.75
N LEU A 79 4.50 -17.81 -12.54
CA LEU A 79 5.53 -18.68 -11.93
C LEU A 79 4.92 -19.57 -10.83
N ALA A 80 4.16 -18.96 -9.92
CA ALA A 80 3.56 -19.66 -8.77
C ALA A 80 2.27 -18.99 -8.34
N SER A 81 1.41 -19.73 -7.64
CA SER A 81 0.25 -19.21 -6.94
C SER A 81 -0.02 -19.99 -5.66
N TYR A 82 -0.64 -19.31 -4.69
CA TYR A 82 -1.14 -19.91 -3.47
C TYR A 82 -2.52 -19.32 -3.15
N ALA A 83 -3.53 -20.16 -2.95
CA ALA A 83 -4.90 -19.72 -2.75
C ALA A 83 -5.60 -20.64 -1.74
N ASP A 84 -5.91 -20.11 -0.56
CA ASP A 84 -6.61 -20.80 0.52
C ASP A 84 -7.59 -19.89 1.28
N GLN A 85 -7.77 -18.66 0.80
CA GLN A 85 -8.55 -17.62 1.50
C GLN A 85 -9.95 -17.48 0.92
N GLN A 86 -10.89 -17.02 1.75
CA GLN A 86 -12.27 -16.75 1.34
C GLN A 86 -12.45 -15.35 0.75
N ALA A 87 -11.51 -14.43 1.01
CA ALA A 87 -11.53 -13.06 0.49
C ALA A 87 -10.14 -12.67 -0.04
N VAL A 88 -10.13 -11.89 -1.13
CA VAL A 88 -8.88 -11.37 -1.69
C VAL A 88 -8.18 -10.49 -0.67
N PRO A 89 -6.88 -10.69 -0.40
CA PRO A 89 -6.09 -9.73 0.36
C PRO A 89 -6.15 -8.33 -0.28
N CYS A 90 -6.09 -7.29 0.52
CA CYS A 90 -6.10 -5.91 0.00
C CYS A 90 -4.69 -5.32 -0.16
N TYR A 91 -3.68 -6.03 0.31
CA TYR A 91 -2.28 -5.60 0.25
C TYR A 91 -1.36 -6.82 0.12
N ILE A 92 -0.25 -6.65 -0.61
CA ILE A 92 0.84 -7.63 -0.72
C ILE A 92 2.18 -6.91 -0.76
N ARG A 93 3.17 -7.45 -0.06
CA ARG A 93 4.55 -6.99 -0.10
C ARG A 93 5.52 -8.16 -0.16
N TYR A 94 6.46 -8.10 -1.07
CA TYR A 94 7.59 -9.01 -1.17
C TYR A 94 8.84 -8.37 -0.58
N HIS A 95 9.56 -9.10 0.27
CA HIS A 95 10.83 -8.70 0.84
C HIS A 95 11.96 -9.55 0.26
N GLU A 96 12.77 -8.94 -0.58
CA GLU A 96 13.79 -9.60 -1.42
C GLU A 96 14.80 -10.42 -0.62
N LYS A 97 15.32 -9.85 0.48
CA LYS A 97 16.43 -10.46 1.22
C LYS A 97 16.05 -11.76 1.94
N THR A 98 14.82 -11.85 2.41
CA THR A 98 14.33 -13.01 3.14
C THR A 98 13.48 -13.95 2.31
N GLY A 99 12.98 -13.48 1.15
CA GLY A 99 11.97 -14.20 0.39
C GLY A 99 10.58 -14.14 1.02
N ASP A 100 10.39 -13.36 2.08
CA ASP A 100 9.10 -13.23 2.74
C ASP A 100 8.09 -12.48 1.86
N VAL A 101 6.86 -12.98 1.84
CA VAL A 101 5.71 -12.33 1.23
C VAL A 101 4.66 -12.11 2.29
N LEU A 102 4.36 -10.84 2.55
CA LEU A 102 3.38 -10.42 3.53
C LEU A 102 2.07 -10.04 2.84
N THR A 103 0.94 -10.42 3.40
CA THR A 103 -0.38 -10.00 2.94
C THR A 103 -1.22 -9.43 4.07
N ALA A 104 -2.05 -8.43 3.74
CA ALA A 104 -3.07 -7.90 4.63
C ALA A 104 -4.46 -8.27 4.10
N ASN A 105 -5.29 -8.86 4.95
CA ASN A 105 -6.65 -9.23 4.59
C ASN A 105 -7.67 -8.37 5.36
N TYR A 106 -8.31 -7.46 4.63
CA TYR A 106 -9.28 -6.51 5.18
C TYR A 106 -10.52 -7.22 5.75
N HIS A 107 -11.10 -8.12 4.97
CA HIS A 107 -12.35 -8.80 5.37
C HIS A 107 -12.11 -9.88 6.44
N GLY A 108 -10.94 -10.48 6.47
CA GLY A 108 -10.57 -11.49 7.45
C GLY A 108 -9.98 -10.94 8.74
N GLY A 109 -9.52 -9.68 8.74
CA GLY A 109 -8.88 -9.05 9.89
C GLY A 109 -7.57 -9.72 10.33
N PHE A 110 -6.74 -10.12 9.36
CA PHE A 110 -5.48 -10.82 9.63
C PHE A 110 -4.34 -10.40 8.70
N VAL A 111 -3.12 -10.60 9.17
CA VAL A 111 -1.89 -10.57 8.38
C VAL A 111 -1.39 -11.99 8.20
N GLU A 112 -0.88 -12.31 7.01
CA GLU A 112 -0.23 -13.59 6.71
C GLU A 112 1.18 -13.39 6.19
N LEU A 113 2.02 -14.37 6.53
CA LEU A 113 3.40 -14.45 6.10
C LEU A 113 3.59 -15.75 5.31
N TYR A 114 4.14 -15.58 4.12
CA TYR A 114 4.58 -16.67 3.25
C TYR A 114 6.07 -16.53 2.98
N HIS A 115 6.70 -17.61 2.56
CA HIS A 115 8.02 -17.60 1.95
C HIS A 115 7.89 -17.97 0.47
N TYR A 116 8.50 -17.17 -0.41
CA TYR A 116 8.62 -17.44 -1.85
C TYR A 116 10.02 -17.96 -2.15
N ASP A 117 10.13 -19.19 -2.62
CA ASP A 117 11.34 -19.81 -3.11
C ASP A 117 11.50 -19.46 -4.62
N LYS A 118 12.52 -18.66 -4.94
CA LYS A 118 12.80 -18.23 -6.32
C LYS A 118 13.29 -19.37 -7.21
N GLU A 119 14.01 -20.36 -6.67
CA GLU A 119 14.53 -21.48 -7.45
C GLU A 119 13.43 -22.50 -7.75
N ALA A 120 12.61 -22.80 -6.76
CA ALA A 120 11.50 -23.74 -6.89
C ALA A 120 10.25 -23.10 -7.52
N ASN A 121 10.18 -21.77 -7.61
CA ASN A 121 8.98 -21.01 -7.98
C ASN A 121 7.75 -21.49 -7.17
N SER A 122 7.86 -21.42 -5.85
CA SER A 122 6.79 -21.92 -4.98
C SER A 122 6.60 -21.06 -3.74
N PHE A 123 5.35 -21.05 -3.24
CA PHE A 123 5.01 -20.42 -1.98
C PHE A 123 4.88 -21.46 -0.88
N THR A 124 5.40 -21.13 0.30
CA THR A 124 5.16 -21.85 1.54
C THR A 124 4.49 -20.94 2.54
N PHE A 125 3.34 -21.32 3.07
CA PHE A 125 2.70 -20.63 4.18
C PHE A 125 3.56 -20.79 5.44
N VAL A 126 3.80 -19.67 6.16
CA VAL A 126 4.64 -19.66 7.38
C VAL A 126 3.81 -19.37 8.61
N ASP A 127 3.03 -18.28 8.62
CA ASP A 127 2.27 -17.84 9.81
C ASP A 127 1.11 -16.94 9.47
N LYS A 128 0.16 -16.83 10.42
CA LYS A 128 -1.02 -15.98 10.36
C LYS A 128 -1.33 -15.38 11.72
N LYS A 129 -1.51 -14.05 11.77
CA LYS A 129 -1.99 -13.37 12.98
C LYS A 129 -3.38 -12.81 12.73
N VAL A 130 -4.35 -13.35 13.43
CA VAL A 130 -5.75 -12.88 13.42
C VAL A 130 -5.92 -11.86 14.52
N HIS A 131 -6.33 -10.65 14.17
CA HIS A 131 -6.63 -9.61 15.13
C HIS A 131 -8.05 -9.76 15.67
N THR A 132 -8.32 -9.10 16.80
CA THR A 132 -9.63 -9.12 17.45
C THR A 132 -9.96 -7.73 17.98
N GLY A 133 -11.25 -7.38 18.03
CA GLY A 133 -11.72 -6.11 18.54
C GLY A 133 -12.61 -5.37 17.56
N SER A 134 -12.91 -4.13 17.91
CA SER A 134 -13.73 -3.19 17.14
C SER A 134 -13.41 -1.77 17.59
N SER A 135 -13.97 -0.75 16.92
CA SER A 135 -13.88 0.63 17.37
C SER A 135 -15.19 1.38 17.12
N VAL A 136 -15.16 2.72 17.23
CA VAL A 136 -16.36 3.56 17.32
C VAL A 136 -17.03 3.89 16.00
N HIS A 137 -16.30 3.78 14.88
CA HIS A 137 -16.85 4.10 13.56
C HIS A 137 -17.71 2.95 13.01
N ALA A 138 -18.74 3.26 12.23
CA ALA A 138 -19.64 2.24 11.65
C ALA A 138 -18.92 1.17 10.82
N ASN A 139 -17.78 1.51 10.20
CA ASN A 139 -16.95 0.58 9.43
C ASN A 139 -15.92 -0.18 10.30
N GLN A 140 -15.98 -0.06 11.63
CA GLN A 140 -15.03 -0.68 12.57
C GLN A 140 -15.70 -1.72 13.48
N THR A 141 -16.62 -2.50 12.92
CA THR A 141 -17.33 -3.57 13.66
C THR A 141 -16.46 -4.80 13.91
N SER A 142 -15.34 -4.91 13.22
CA SER A 142 -14.34 -5.98 13.32
C SER A 142 -12.97 -5.46 12.87
N PRO A 143 -11.88 -6.23 13.09
CA PRO A 143 -10.57 -5.89 12.53
C PRO A 143 -10.59 -5.83 11.00
N HIS A 144 -9.80 -4.90 10.44
CA HIS A 144 -9.65 -4.68 9.01
C HIS A 144 -8.18 -4.38 8.69
N VAL A 145 -7.36 -5.42 8.63
CA VAL A 145 -5.94 -5.28 8.32
C VAL A 145 -5.76 -4.81 6.88
N HIS A 146 -5.13 -3.64 6.70
CA HIS A 146 -5.05 -2.98 5.40
C HIS A 146 -3.63 -2.82 4.86
N TYR A 147 -2.60 -2.92 5.68
CA TYR A 147 -1.20 -2.72 5.28
C TYR A 147 -0.28 -3.62 6.08
N THR A 148 0.81 -4.07 5.45
CA THR A 148 1.91 -4.75 6.12
C THR A 148 3.20 -4.63 5.30
N ASP A 149 4.30 -4.23 5.94
CA ASP A 149 5.64 -4.19 5.33
C ASP A 149 6.73 -4.22 6.40
N TYR A 150 7.95 -4.52 5.99
CA TYR A 150 9.11 -4.32 6.82
C TYR A 150 9.39 -2.83 7.07
N THR A 151 9.91 -2.51 8.26
CA THR A 151 10.48 -1.19 8.51
C THR A 151 11.75 -0.98 7.68
N PRO A 152 12.19 0.27 7.40
CA PRO A 152 13.36 0.53 6.55
C PRO A 152 14.66 -0.09 7.05
N ASP A 153 14.80 -0.31 8.36
CA ASP A 153 15.93 -0.99 8.99
C ASP A 153 15.78 -2.52 9.02
N GLU A 154 14.69 -3.04 8.46
CA GLU A 154 14.37 -4.47 8.33
C GLU A 154 14.29 -5.25 9.67
N LYS A 155 14.22 -4.53 10.79
CA LYS A 155 14.12 -5.14 12.12
C LYS A 155 12.72 -5.63 12.46
N TRP A 156 11.70 -4.90 11.98
CA TRP A 156 10.32 -5.09 12.35
C TRP A 156 9.40 -5.18 11.13
N ILE A 157 8.23 -5.75 11.34
CA ILE A 157 7.11 -5.75 10.40
C ILE A 157 6.01 -4.91 11.00
N VAL A 158 5.53 -3.91 10.25
CA VAL A 158 4.44 -3.03 10.67
C VAL A 158 3.15 -3.45 9.99
N VAL A 159 2.05 -3.49 10.75
CA VAL A 159 0.72 -3.87 10.28
C VAL A 159 -0.29 -2.81 10.71
N CYS A 160 -0.99 -2.19 9.75
CA CYS A 160 -2.07 -1.25 10.05
C CYS A 160 -3.41 -1.99 10.06
N ASP A 161 -4.14 -1.89 11.18
CA ASP A 161 -5.49 -2.41 11.29
C ASP A 161 -6.49 -1.26 11.45
N LEU A 162 -7.16 -0.96 10.35
CA LEU A 162 -8.16 0.09 10.24
C LEU A 162 -9.36 -0.15 11.17
N GLY A 163 -9.76 -1.41 11.34
CA GLY A 163 -10.97 -1.78 12.06
C GLY A 163 -10.90 -1.62 13.57
N ILE A 164 -9.69 -1.53 14.14
CA ILE A 164 -9.48 -1.43 15.59
C ILE A 164 -8.53 -0.29 15.99
N ASP A 165 -8.32 0.67 15.09
CA ASP A 165 -7.50 1.86 15.32
C ASP A 165 -6.07 1.56 15.82
N THR A 166 -5.44 0.51 15.24
CA THR A 166 -4.15 0.03 15.76
C THR A 166 -3.12 -0.16 14.66
N VAL A 167 -1.89 0.26 14.94
CA VAL A 167 -0.69 -0.15 14.19
C VAL A 167 0.07 -1.13 15.06
N PHE A 168 0.23 -2.35 14.59
CA PHE A 168 1.01 -3.39 15.26
C PHE A 168 2.44 -3.40 14.75
N THR A 169 3.36 -3.71 15.63
CA THR A 169 4.75 -4.04 15.29
C THR A 169 5.02 -5.49 15.63
N TYR A 170 5.48 -6.24 14.64
CA TYR A 170 5.88 -7.64 14.81
C TYR A 170 7.38 -7.81 14.55
N LYS A 171 7.94 -8.81 15.23
CA LYS A 171 9.27 -9.35 14.95
C LYS A 171 9.12 -10.60 14.08
N ARG A 172 9.91 -10.70 13.01
CA ARG A 172 10.07 -11.92 12.23
C ARG A 172 10.93 -12.91 13.02
N THR A 173 10.40 -14.08 13.31
CA THR A 173 11.11 -15.20 13.97
C THR A 173 11.22 -16.39 13.00
N GLU A 174 11.98 -17.40 13.33
CA GLU A 174 12.10 -18.62 12.50
C GLU A 174 10.74 -19.27 12.21
N THR A 175 9.80 -19.20 13.16
CA THR A 175 8.51 -19.88 13.07
C THR A 175 7.34 -18.97 12.71
N GLY A 176 7.55 -17.66 12.54
CA GLY A 176 6.45 -16.75 12.20
C GLY A 176 6.65 -15.31 12.72
N LEU A 177 5.56 -14.70 13.15
CA LEU A 177 5.46 -13.33 13.62
C LEU A 177 5.24 -13.31 15.15
N GLU A 178 6.00 -12.50 15.87
CA GLU A 178 5.84 -12.25 17.30
C GLU A 178 5.48 -10.80 17.53
N GLU A 179 4.38 -10.51 18.21
CA GLU A 179 3.95 -9.15 18.51
C GLU A 179 4.91 -8.50 19.51
N VAL A 180 5.34 -7.27 19.20
CA VAL A 180 6.31 -6.50 20.00
C VAL A 180 5.66 -5.29 20.63
N SER A 181 4.91 -4.52 19.85
CA SER A 181 4.27 -3.30 20.33
C SER A 181 3.01 -2.97 19.54
N GLN A 182 2.20 -2.08 20.10
CA GLN A 182 1.03 -1.51 19.47
C GLN A 182 1.05 0.01 19.61
N TYR A 183 0.72 0.71 18.54
CA TYR A 183 0.37 2.12 18.55
C TYR A 183 -1.14 2.26 18.31
N LYS A 184 -1.82 2.98 19.19
CA LYS A 184 -3.26 3.27 19.07
C LYS A 184 -3.44 4.67 18.51
N THR A 185 -4.14 4.80 17.38
CA THR A 185 -4.62 6.09 16.89
C THR A 185 -5.82 6.56 17.73
N LYS A 186 -6.28 7.78 17.49
CA LYS A 186 -7.55 8.23 18.05
C LYS A 186 -8.68 7.29 17.58
N ALA A 187 -9.61 6.97 18.48
CA ALA A 187 -10.76 6.13 18.15
C ALA A 187 -11.56 6.73 16.98
N GLY A 188 -11.79 5.91 15.94
CA GLY A 188 -12.45 6.31 14.70
C GLY A 188 -11.52 6.83 13.60
N SER A 189 -10.19 6.84 13.79
CA SER A 189 -9.25 7.32 12.77
C SER A 189 -9.05 6.31 11.63
N GLY A 190 -8.95 5.02 11.91
CA GLY A 190 -8.78 3.96 10.92
C GLY A 190 -7.42 4.01 10.19
N PRO A 191 -6.31 3.61 10.82
CA PRO A 191 -4.98 3.58 10.21
C PRO A 191 -4.96 2.67 8.99
N ARG A 192 -4.50 3.20 7.84
CA ARG A 192 -4.61 2.50 6.56
C ARG A 192 -3.27 2.11 5.97
N HIS A 193 -2.41 3.07 5.67
CA HIS A 193 -1.07 2.89 5.13
C HIS A 193 -0.07 3.75 5.91
N ILE A 194 1.19 3.29 5.96
CA ILE A 194 2.29 4.01 6.61
C ILE A 194 3.50 4.08 5.68
N THR A 195 4.22 5.20 5.71
CA THR A 195 5.50 5.36 5.03
C THR A 195 6.53 5.95 5.98
N PHE A 196 7.81 5.72 5.71
CA PHE A 196 8.90 6.14 6.59
C PHE A 196 9.77 7.20 5.94
N HIS A 197 10.23 8.15 6.75
CA HIS A 197 11.24 9.09 6.31
C HIS A 197 12.56 8.36 6.03
N PRO A 198 13.26 8.64 4.90
CA PRO A 198 14.44 7.87 4.50
C PRO A 198 15.63 7.99 5.46
N THR A 199 15.71 9.07 6.25
CA THR A 199 16.87 9.34 7.13
C THR A 199 16.49 9.71 8.56
N LEU A 200 15.33 10.31 8.81
CA LEU A 200 14.85 10.63 10.15
C LEU A 200 14.11 9.42 10.77
N PRO A 201 14.12 9.26 12.10
CA PRO A 201 13.34 8.22 12.79
C PRO A 201 11.85 8.63 12.87
N ILE A 202 11.24 8.88 11.73
CA ILE A 202 9.86 9.38 11.58
C ILE A 202 9.11 8.50 10.60
N ALA A 203 7.84 8.23 10.92
CA ALA A 203 6.88 7.59 10.04
C ALA A 203 5.65 8.49 9.85
N TYR A 204 4.95 8.29 8.73
CA TYR A 204 3.75 9.03 8.36
C TYR A 204 2.63 8.05 8.08
N LEU A 205 1.60 8.13 8.89
CA LEU A 205 0.47 7.22 8.89
C LEU A 205 -0.75 7.93 8.32
N ILE A 206 -1.27 7.44 7.18
CA ILE A 206 -2.56 7.93 6.68
C ILE A 206 -3.69 7.14 7.34
N CYS A 207 -4.64 7.87 7.89
CA CYS A 207 -5.86 7.33 8.47
C CYS A 207 -7.03 7.52 7.50
N GLU A 208 -7.77 6.44 7.25
CA GLU A 208 -8.84 6.44 6.25
C GLU A 208 -10.07 7.19 6.75
N LEU A 209 -10.56 6.85 7.95
CA LEU A 209 -11.91 7.17 8.37
C LEU A 209 -12.10 8.62 8.83
N ASP A 210 -11.06 9.24 9.34
CA ASP A 210 -11.07 10.66 9.71
C ASP A 210 -10.23 11.53 8.76
N ALA A 211 -9.76 10.94 7.63
CA ALA A 211 -8.99 11.61 6.58
C ALA A 211 -7.84 12.48 7.13
N THR A 212 -6.97 11.86 7.93
CA THR A 212 -5.82 12.55 8.53
C THR A 212 -4.51 11.87 8.17
N VAL A 213 -3.40 12.63 8.32
CA VAL A 213 -2.04 12.09 8.36
C VAL A 213 -1.47 12.34 9.74
N GLU A 214 -1.03 11.28 10.41
CA GLU A 214 -0.29 11.37 11.67
C GLU A 214 1.20 11.32 11.42
N VAL A 215 1.96 12.20 12.07
CA VAL A 215 3.43 12.18 12.10
C VAL A 215 3.85 11.44 13.37
N LEU A 216 4.59 10.36 13.21
CA LEU A 216 4.98 9.48 14.31
C LEU A 216 6.48 9.46 14.46
N SER A 217 7.00 9.59 15.69
CA SER A 217 8.38 9.16 15.97
C SER A 217 8.45 7.64 15.92
N TYR A 218 9.57 7.12 15.43
CA TYR A 218 9.84 5.69 15.33
C TYR A 218 11.09 5.33 16.12
N ASP A 219 10.89 4.64 17.25
CA ASP A 219 11.97 4.00 18.00
C ASP A 219 12.37 2.69 17.32
N LYS A 220 13.40 2.74 16.49
CA LYS A 220 13.90 1.60 15.72
C LYS A 220 14.48 0.46 16.58
N GLU A 221 14.88 0.73 17.82
CA GLU A 221 15.44 -0.32 18.68
C GLU A 221 14.34 -1.17 19.33
N ASN A 222 13.19 -0.56 19.62
CA ASN A 222 12.09 -1.20 20.31
C ASN A 222 10.84 -1.41 19.44
N GLY A 223 10.82 -0.89 18.20
CA GLY A 223 9.68 -0.99 17.29
C GLY A 223 8.46 -0.19 17.77
N ILE A 224 8.67 0.92 18.49
CA ILE A 224 7.62 1.71 19.13
C ILE A 224 7.36 2.98 18.32
N PHE A 225 6.07 3.30 18.12
CA PHE A 225 5.61 4.54 17.52
C PHE A 225 4.99 5.46 18.58
N THR A 226 5.25 6.77 18.44
CA THR A 226 4.65 7.80 19.30
C THR A 226 4.19 8.98 18.45
N ASN A 227 2.96 9.46 18.66
CA ASN A 227 2.43 10.58 17.90
C ASN A 227 3.20 11.87 18.22
N LEU A 228 3.56 12.60 17.18
CA LEU A 228 4.18 13.93 17.25
C LEU A 228 3.22 15.01 16.77
N ASP A 229 2.44 14.71 15.70
CA ASP A 229 1.50 15.67 15.10
C ASP A 229 0.42 14.94 14.31
N LYS A 230 -0.67 15.65 14.01
CA LYS A 230 -1.80 15.14 13.22
C LYS A 230 -2.39 16.24 12.35
N ILE A 231 -2.47 16.00 11.05
CA ILE A 231 -2.94 16.96 10.05
C ILE A 231 -4.17 16.40 9.35
N ALA A 232 -5.24 17.20 9.30
CA ALA A 232 -6.44 16.86 8.55
C ALA A 232 -6.24 17.13 7.05
N LEU A 233 -6.72 16.21 6.19
CA LEU A 233 -6.73 16.37 4.74
C LEU A 233 -7.91 17.20 4.24
N THR A 234 -8.93 17.41 5.09
CA THR A 234 -10.14 18.16 4.73
C THR A 234 -10.62 18.99 5.90
N THR A 235 -11.52 19.93 5.61
CA THR A 235 -12.29 20.64 6.64
C THR A 235 -13.45 19.77 7.13
N GLU A 236 -13.98 20.02 8.34
CA GLU A 236 -14.94 19.18 9.08
C GLU A 236 -16.24 18.83 8.31
N ASP A 237 -16.62 19.61 7.30
CA ASP A 237 -17.89 19.44 6.58
C ASP A 237 -17.77 18.59 5.29
N GLN A 238 -16.60 18.00 5.01
CA GLN A 238 -16.37 17.28 3.76
C GLN A 238 -16.27 15.77 4.01
N GLN A 239 -17.09 15.00 3.31
CA GLN A 239 -16.98 13.55 3.29
C GLN A 239 -15.67 13.16 2.60
N ALA A 240 -14.76 12.54 3.33
CA ALA A 240 -13.43 12.24 2.87
C ALA A 240 -12.87 10.98 3.54
N TRP A 241 -12.08 10.23 2.77
CA TRP A 241 -11.37 9.06 3.27
C TRP A 241 -9.92 9.10 2.80
N GLY A 242 -8.97 9.08 3.73
CA GLY A 242 -7.56 8.92 3.40
C GLY A 242 -7.32 7.62 2.64
N SER A 243 -6.42 7.64 1.65
CA SER A 243 -6.12 6.46 0.85
C SER A 243 -4.63 6.13 0.83
N ALA A 244 -3.89 6.49 -0.20
CA ALA A 244 -2.47 6.21 -0.30
C ALA A 244 -1.60 7.34 0.26
N ILE A 245 -0.39 7.00 0.69
CA ILE A 245 0.64 7.94 1.13
C ILE A 245 2.01 7.48 0.66
N HIS A 246 2.76 8.38 0.04
CA HIS A 246 4.13 8.14 -0.43
C HIS A 246 5.03 9.31 -0.11
N ILE A 247 6.30 9.02 0.21
CA ILE A 247 7.35 10.01 0.45
C ILE A 247 8.37 9.99 -0.69
N THR A 248 8.95 11.14 -1.01
CA THR A 248 10.05 11.22 -1.96
C THR A 248 11.33 10.62 -1.38
N ARG A 249 12.23 10.10 -2.23
CA ARG A 249 13.49 9.49 -1.80
C ARG A 249 14.43 10.43 -1.06
N ASP A 250 14.32 11.72 -1.36
CA ASP A 250 15.07 12.77 -0.65
C ASP A 250 14.44 13.17 0.68
N GLY A 251 13.27 12.61 1.03
CA GLY A 251 12.55 12.88 2.27
C GLY A 251 11.87 14.25 2.35
N ARG A 252 11.86 15.04 1.27
CA ARG A 252 11.43 16.45 1.31
C ARG A 252 9.94 16.66 1.12
N PHE A 253 9.24 15.70 0.49
CA PHE A 253 7.82 15.82 0.20
C PHE A 253 7.07 14.53 0.47
N ILE A 254 5.85 14.68 0.98
CA ILE A 254 4.85 13.63 1.10
C ILE A 254 3.68 13.96 0.20
N TYR A 255 3.19 12.94 -0.48
CA TYR A 255 1.95 12.95 -1.23
C TYR A 255 0.96 12.03 -0.56
N ALA A 256 -0.30 12.49 -0.45
CA ALA A 256 -1.41 11.70 0.08
C ALA A 256 -2.62 11.83 -0.83
N SER A 257 -3.37 10.74 -1.05
CA SER A 257 -4.63 10.80 -1.79
C SER A 257 -5.82 10.73 -0.85
N ASN A 258 -6.90 11.40 -1.23
CA ASN A 258 -8.15 11.44 -0.49
C ASN A 258 -9.30 11.09 -1.44
N ARG A 259 -10.10 10.11 -1.05
CA ARG A 259 -11.31 9.64 -1.74
C ARG A 259 -12.53 10.40 -1.21
N GLY A 260 -13.48 10.71 -2.07
CA GLY A 260 -14.67 11.49 -1.74
C GLY A 260 -14.50 12.99 -1.99
N PHE A 261 -13.35 13.56 -1.65
CA PHE A 261 -12.93 14.89 -2.12
C PHE A 261 -12.08 14.80 -3.40
N ASP A 262 -11.64 13.58 -3.73
CA ASP A 262 -10.94 13.21 -4.96
C ASP A 262 -9.73 14.10 -5.29
N ALA A 263 -8.85 14.26 -4.31
CA ALA A 263 -7.69 15.14 -4.39
C ALA A 263 -6.37 14.45 -3.98
N LEU A 264 -5.27 15.02 -4.47
CA LEU A 264 -3.91 14.79 -3.99
C LEU A 264 -3.47 15.96 -3.10
N TYR A 265 -2.86 15.64 -1.98
CA TYR A 265 -2.25 16.58 -1.04
C TYR A 265 -0.75 16.47 -1.12
N THR A 266 -0.08 17.59 -1.23
CA THR A 266 1.38 17.71 -1.21
C THR A 266 1.79 18.41 0.07
N PHE A 267 2.64 17.75 0.86
CA PHE A 267 3.23 18.33 2.06
C PHE A 267 4.74 18.46 1.88
N SER A 268 5.29 19.58 2.36
CA SER A 268 6.72 19.68 2.61
C SER A 268 7.04 19.09 3.99
N VAL A 269 8.20 18.45 4.08
CA VAL A 269 8.71 17.85 5.31
C VAL A 269 9.80 18.76 5.89
N ASP A 270 9.69 19.13 7.16
CA ASP A 270 10.75 19.84 7.87
C ASP A 270 11.96 18.91 8.03
N PRO A 271 13.14 19.27 7.50
CA PRO A 271 14.30 18.39 7.49
C PRO A 271 14.92 18.15 8.89
N THR A 272 14.49 18.87 9.91
CA THR A 272 15.03 18.77 11.26
C THR A 272 14.18 17.92 12.19
N ASN A 273 12.87 17.96 12.05
CA ASN A 273 11.93 17.31 12.96
C ASN A 273 10.89 16.43 12.27
N GLY A 274 10.85 16.44 10.92
CA GLY A 274 9.93 15.62 10.13
C GLY A 274 8.47 16.10 10.12
N LEU A 275 8.17 17.26 10.69
CA LEU A 275 6.80 17.79 10.70
C LEU A 275 6.36 18.22 9.29
N LEU A 276 5.06 18.13 9.04
CA LEU A 276 4.47 18.38 7.73
C LEU A 276 3.87 19.79 7.66
N THR A 277 4.05 20.42 6.50
CA THR A 277 3.33 21.63 6.13
C THR A 277 2.63 21.42 4.79
N LEU A 278 1.31 21.65 4.74
CA LEU A 278 0.54 21.54 3.50
C LEU A 278 1.03 22.62 2.52
N VAL A 279 1.47 22.18 1.33
CA VAL A 279 1.93 23.03 0.24
C VAL A 279 0.83 23.25 -0.78
N GLN A 280 0.13 22.17 -1.16
CA GLN A 280 -0.85 22.21 -2.24
C GLN A 280 -1.88 21.11 -2.08
N THR A 281 -3.12 21.42 -2.47
CA THR A 281 -4.18 20.46 -2.74
C THR A 281 -4.52 20.54 -4.22
N THR A 282 -4.54 19.39 -4.91
CA THR A 282 -4.75 19.30 -6.35
C THR A 282 -5.88 18.33 -6.64
N ASP A 283 -6.85 18.72 -7.49
CA ASP A 283 -7.87 17.79 -8.00
C ASP A 283 -7.19 16.58 -8.65
N SER A 284 -7.67 15.38 -8.38
CA SER A 284 -7.10 14.17 -8.95
C SER A 284 -7.54 13.91 -10.41
N PHE A 285 -8.53 14.65 -10.90
CA PHE A 285 -9.15 14.52 -12.23
C PHE A 285 -9.72 13.13 -12.51
N GLY A 286 -10.28 12.53 -11.47
CA GLY A 286 -10.99 11.26 -11.51
C GLY A 286 -11.65 10.97 -10.18
N SER A 287 -12.49 9.92 -10.12
CA SER A 287 -13.23 9.58 -8.91
C SER A 287 -12.59 8.43 -8.16
N VAL A 288 -12.44 8.60 -6.86
CA VAL A 288 -11.83 7.65 -5.93
C VAL A 288 -10.36 7.36 -6.29
N PRO A 289 -9.44 8.35 -6.12
CA PRO A 289 -7.99 8.16 -6.31
C PRO A 289 -7.45 7.20 -5.24
N ARG A 290 -7.49 5.89 -5.54
CA ARG A 290 -7.24 4.85 -4.55
C ARG A 290 -5.77 4.68 -4.22
N ASP A 291 -4.91 4.73 -5.26
CA ASP A 291 -3.47 4.67 -5.11
C ASP A 291 -2.77 5.44 -6.24
N PHE A 292 -1.52 5.79 -6.01
CA PHE A 292 -0.68 6.47 -6.98
C PHE A 292 0.78 6.06 -6.79
N HIS A 293 1.61 6.28 -7.80
CA HIS A 293 3.04 6.02 -7.68
C HIS A 293 3.86 7.08 -8.39
N LEU A 294 5.03 7.42 -7.82
CA LEU A 294 5.99 8.31 -8.45
C LEU A 294 6.80 7.55 -9.52
N SER A 295 7.17 8.24 -10.59
CA SER A 295 8.13 7.70 -11.56
C SER A 295 9.50 7.46 -10.92
N SER A 296 10.34 6.64 -11.57
CA SER A 296 11.66 6.27 -11.04
C SER A 296 12.62 7.46 -10.83
N ASP A 297 12.41 8.56 -11.53
CA ASP A 297 13.11 9.83 -11.35
C ASP A 297 12.32 10.84 -10.48
N GLU A 298 11.14 10.42 -10.01
CA GLU A 298 10.19 11.21 -9.23
C GLU A 298 9.73 12.51 -9.90
N ALA A 299 9.89 12.62 -11.23
CA ALA A 299 9.43 13.79 -11.99
C ALA A 299 7.92 13.76 -12.28
N TYR A 300 7.29 12.59 -12.16
CA TYR A 300 5.89 12.37 -12.47
C TYR A 300 5.20 11.55 -11.38
N ILE A 301 3.86 11.75 -11.27
CA ILE A 301 2.97 10.94 -10.43
C ILE A 301 1.88 10.38 -11.33
N VAL A 302 1.69 9.05 -11.29
CA VAL A 302 0.58 8.36 -11.96
C VAL A 302 -0.45 7.97 -10.91
N VAL A 303 -1.68 8.44 -11.07
CA VAL A 303 -2.80 8.19 -10.14
C VAL A 303 -3.81 7.27 -10.78
N GLY A 304 -4.22 6.22 -10.05
CA GLY A 304 -5.28 5.29 -10.45
C GLY A 304 -6.59 5.60 -9.73
N HIS A 305 -7.68 5.69 -10.51
CA HIS A 305 -9.02 5.98 -10.00
C HIS A 305 -9.91 4.75 -10.06
N GLN A 306 -10.51 4.40 -8.91
CA GLN A 306 -11.32 3.19 -8.78
C GLN A 306 -12.68 3.29 -9.47
N GLU A 307 -13.33 4.45 -9.45
CA GLU A 307 -14.73 4.58 -9.90
C GLU A 307 -14.86 5.28 -11.27
N SER A 308 -13.91 6.08 -11.68
CA SER A 308 -13.93 6.71 -13.02
C SER A 308 -13.13 5.95 -14.09
N ASP A 309 -12.49 4.82 -13.73
CA ASP A 309 -11.77 3.93 -14.66
C ASP A 309 -10.71 4.65 -15.51
N ASN A 310 -10.04 5.66 -14.94
CA ASN A 310 -9.00 6.42 -15.64
C ASN A 310 -7.70 6.49 -14.83
N LEU A 311 -6.65 6.85 -15.54
CA LEU A 311 -5.36 7.26 -14.95
C LEU A 311 -5.16 8.74 -15.21
N THR A 312 -4.56 9.43 -14.25
CA THR A 312 -4.06 10.79 -14.43
C THR A 312 -2.56 10.84 -14.24
N LEU A 313 -1.91 11.69 -15.03
CA LEU A 313 -0.49 11.95 -14.98
C LEU A 313 -0.27 13.39 -14.51
N PHE A 314 0.50 13.54 -13.44
CA PHE A 314 0.96 14.83 -12.96
C PHE A 314 2.46 14.97 -13.19
N LYS A 315 2.88 16.15 -13.59
CA LYS A 315 4.28 16.56 -13.56
C LYS A 315 4.55 17.23 -12.21
N ARG A 316 5.59 16.77 -11.55
CA ARG A 316 6.00 17.26 -10.23
C ARG A 316 6.85 18.52 -10.33
#